data_f1cbf4f9cb15e62a490999f393fc82f5
#
_entry.id   f1cbf4f9cb15e62a490999f393fc82f5
#
_cell.length_a   1.000
_cell.length_b   1.000
_cell.length_c   1.000
_cell.angle_alpha   90.00
_cell.angle_beta   90.00
_cell.angle_gamma   90.00
#
_symmetry.space_group_name_H-M   'P 1'
#
loop_
_entity.id
_entity.type
_entity.pdbx_description
1 polymer ?
#
loop_
_entity_poly.entity_id
_entity_poly.type
_entity_poly.pdbx_seq_one_letter_code
_entity_poly.pdbx_strand_id
1 'polypeptide(L)'
;MSHKLLYKGTVVCLVITFCFMTLYIGTTRKVSKLSLSEVEVIKSKKTQAYIDNITQDNGVYIVYGAAKNSRIKYSFYNWVNGPGENLYKNYSLVLIDKNIDTIYKFKTYNKSFVASNDKVNALSSSGDGFVAYVPKKYAANDFRLGVLFTDRENHHYLVYLNKEIRI
;
A
#
# COMPACT_ATOMS: atom_id res chain seq x y z
N MET A 1 38.02 14.73 27.83
CA MET A 1 37.29 15.04 26.59
C MET A 1 36.50 16.33 26.80
N SER A 2 36.68 17.36 25.97
CA SER A 2 36.10 18.69 26.24
C SER A 2 34.56 18.63 26.12
N HIS A 3 33.82 19.17 27.12
CA HIS A 3 32.36 19.29 27.11
C HIS A 3 31.83 19.94 25.81
N LYS A 4 32.59 20.84 25.19
CA LYS A 4 32.27 21.47 23.91
C LYS A 4 32.24 20.47 22.73
N LEU A 5 33.12 19.45 22.76
CA LEU A 5 33.16 18.42 21.70
C LEU A 5 31.97 17.47 21.82
N LEU A 6 31.64 17.10 23.05
CA LEU A 6 30.45 16.24 23.34
C LEU A 6 29.17 16.93 22.91
N TYR A 7 28.97 18.21 23.24
CA TYR A 7 27.81 19.00 22.86
C TYR A 7 27.68 19.12 21.35
N LYS A 8 28.74 19.41 20.62
CA LYS A 8 28.72 19.47 19.15
C LYS A 8 28.34 18.12 18.53
N GLY A 9 28.87 17.02 19.04
CA GLY A 9 28.50 15.67 18.59
C GLY A 9 27.02 15.35 18.80
N THR A 10 26.50 15.70 19.98
CA THR A 10 25.06 15.48 20.28
C THR A 10 24.16 16.29 19.36
N VAL A 11 24.46 17.55 19.09
CA VAL A 11 23.68 18.40 18.17
C VAL A 11 23.70 17.83 16.77
N VAL A 12 24.84 17.39 16.26
CA VAL A 12 24.95 16.79 14.93
C VAL A 12 24.11 15.52 14.83
N CYS A 13 24.16 14.63 15.83
CA CYS A 13 23.33 13.43 15.86
C CYS A 13 21.83 13.74 15.86
N LEU A 14 21.39 14.74 16.62
CA LEU A 14 19.97 15.16 16.66
C LEU A 14 19.51 15.69 15.29
N VAL A 15 20.32 16.50 14.63
CA VAL A 15 20.00 17.02 13.28
C VAL A 15 19.90 15.88 12.27
N ILE A 16 20.85 14.94 12.28
CA ILE A 16 20.82 13.78 11.39
C ILE A 16 19.56 12.94 11.63
N THR A 17 19.24 12.64 12.90
CA THR A 17 18.05 11.87 13.27
C THR A 17 16.77 12.58 12.80
N PHE A 18 16.68 13.89 12.98
CA PHE A 18 15.54 14.69 12.53
C PHE A 18 15.39 14.66 11.00
N CYS A 19 16.49 14.79 10.25
CA CYS A 19 16.50 14.67 8.79
C CYS A 19 16.03 13.29 8.33
N PHE A 20 16.51 12.22 8.96
CA PHE A 20 16.05 10.87 8.64
C PHE A 20 14.56 10.67 8.96
N MET A 21 14.06 11.17 10.09
CA MET A 21 12.65 11.11 10.44
C MET A 21 11.78 11.87 9.43
N THR A 22 12.17 13.06 9.02
CA THR A 22 11.40 13.85 8.03
C THR A 22 11.39 13.20 6.67
N LEU A 23 12.51 12.66 6.21
CA LEU A 23 12.60 11.88 4.98
C LEU A 23 11.75 10.60 5.05
N TYR A 24 11.81 9.87 6.15
CA TYR A 24 11.03 8.67 6.37
C TYR A 24 9.52 8.97 6.33
N ILE A 25 9.06 9.98 7.06
CA ILE A 25 7.66 10.41 7.07
C ILE A 25 7.22 10.87 5.66
N GLY A 26 8.06 11.65 4.98
CA GLY A 26 7.79 12.12 3.62
C GLY A 26 7.64 10.99 2.61
N THR A 27 8.48 9.97 2.71
CA THR A 27 8.44 8.81 1.79
C THR A 27 7.31 7.84 2.11
N THR A 28 6.99 7.63 3.39
CA THR A 28 5.93 6.69 3.80
C THR A 28 4.53 7.24 3.58
N ARG A 29 4.35 8.56 3.61
CA ARG A 29 3.06 9.23 3.42
C ARG A 29 2.83 9.73 1.98
N LYS A 30 3.72 9.41 1.06
CA LYS A 30 3.60 9.86 -0.34
C LYS A 30 2.37 9.21 -0.97
N VAL A 31 1.43 10.05 -1.37
CA VAL A 31 0.25 9.66 -2.14
C VAL A 31 0.49 10.09 -3.58
N SER A 32 0.43 9.17 -4.52
CA SER A 32 0.47 9.48 -5.95
C SER A 32 -0.94 9.50 -6.52
N LYS A 33 -1.12 10.31 -7.58
CA LYS A 33 -2.39 10.44 -8.29
C LYS A 33 -2.25 9.85 -9.68
N LEU A 34 -3.32 9.22 -10.14
CA LEU A 34 -3.48 8.70 -11.50
C LEU A 34 -4.85 9.13 -12.02
N SER A 35 -5.00 9.25 -13.32
CA SER A 35 -6.32 9.39 -13.94
C SER A 35 -6.99 8.02 -14.08
N LEU A 36 -8.32 7.98 -13.94
CA LEU A 36 -9.08 6.76 -14.19
C LEU A 36 -8.98 6.32 -15.66
N SER A 37 -8.74 7.26 -16.60
CA SER A 37 -8.51 6.97 -18.02
C SER A 37 -7.21 6.21 -18.31
N GLU A 38 -6.25 6.22 -17.37
CA GLU A 38 -4.97 5.51 -17.50
C GLU A 38 -5.05 4.05 -17.00
N VAL A 39 -6.24 3.61 -16.60
CA VAL A 39 -6.40 2.36 -15.86
C VAL A 39 -7.48 1.49 -16.50
N GLU A 40 -7.17 0.23 -16.75
CA GLU A 40 -8.14 -0.77 -17.19
C GLU A 40 -8.88 -1.35 -15.99
N VAL A 41 -10.19 -1.18 -15.97
CA VAL A 41 -11.05 -1.79 -14.94
C VAL A 41 -11.30 -3.25 -15.27
N ILE A 42 -10.82 -4.17 -14.44
CA ILE A 42 -11.00 -5.60 -14.66
C ILE A 42 -12.03 -6.21 -13.71
N LYS A 43 -12.93 -7.03 -14.32
CA LYS A 43 -13.88 -7.89 -13.60
C LYS A 43 -13.50 -9.35 -13.89
N SER A 44 -12.44 -9.86 -13.29
CA SER A 44 -11.96 -11.20 -13.59
C SER A 44 -12.10 -12.13 -12.39
N LYS A 45 -12.64 -13.35 -12.63
CA LYS A 45 -12.61 -14.43 -11.62
C LYS A 45 -11.19 -14.84 -11.19
N LYS A 46 -10.18 -14.50 -12.01
CA LYS A 46 -8.77 -14.80 -11.74
C LYS A 46 -8.10 -13.74 -10.85
N THR A 47 -8.80 -12.64 -10.56
CA THR A 47 -8.32 -11.58 -9.67
C THR A 47 -9.10 -11.65 -8.37
N GLN A 48 -8.37 -11.75 -7.28
CA GLN A 48 -8.90 -11.81 -5.92
C GLN A 48 -8.33 -10.61 -5.16
N ALA A 49 -9.19 -9.85 -4.53
CA ALA A 49 -8.79 -8.75 -3.68
C ALA A 49 -9.82 -8.60 -2.54
N TYR A 50 -9.34 -8.62 -1.32
CA TYR A 50 -10.17 -8.61 -0.12
C TYR A 50 -9.58 -7.67 0.92
N ILE A 51 -10.46 -7.00 1.66
CA ILE A 51 -10.11 -6.29 2.90
C ILE A 51 -10.52 -7.17 4.08
N ASP A 52 -9.59 -7.43 4.95
CA ASP A 52 -9.83 -8.12 6.22
C ASP A 52 -10.31 -7.13 7.28
N ASN A 53 -9.46 -6.19 7.62
CA ASN A 53 -9.70 -5.24 8.70
C ASN A 53 -9.24 -3.82 8.34
N ILE A 54 -9.92 -2.84 8.93
CA ILE A 54 -9.54 -1.43 8.86
C ILE A 54 -9.52 -0.91 10.31
N THR A 55 -8.34 -0.49 10.75
CA THR A 55 -8.16 0.14 12.06
C THR A 55 -7.77 1.60 11.90
N GLN A 56 -8.03 2.42 12.91
CA GLN A 56 -7.63 3.82 12.91
C GLN A 56 -6.58 4.06 13.98
N ASP A 57 -5.51 4.72 13.61
CA ASP A 57 -4.45 5.16 14.52
C ASP A 57 -3.91 6.54 14.10
N ASN A 58 -3.84 7.48 15.04
CA ASN A 58 -3.20 8.80 14.88
C ASN A 58 -3.53 9.53 13.57
N GLY A 59 -4.79 9.56 13.16
CA GLY A 59 -5.24 10.24 11.94
C GLY A 59 -4.94 9.50 10.65
N VAL A 60 -4.62 8.20 10.75
CA VAL A 60 -4.37 7.30 9.62
C VAL A 60 -5.27 6.07 9.75
N TYR A 61 -5.85 5.62 8.66
CA TYR A 61 -6.47 4.31 8.57
C TYR A 61 -5.43 3.29 8.14
N ILE A 62 -5.32 2.21 8.89
CA ILE A 62 -4.48 1.06 8.57
C ILE A 62 -5.39 0.00 7.98
N VAL A 63 -5.18 -0.30 6.70
CA VAL A 63 -6.00 -1.25 5.95
C VAL A 63 -5.22 -2.54 5.76
N TYR A 64 -5.77 -3.63 6.28
CA TYR A 64 -5.24 -4.98 6.12
C TYR A 64 -6.05 -5.72 5.07
N GLY A 65 -5.38 -6.40 4.16
CA GLY A 65 -6.04 -7.14 3.11
C GLY A 65 -5.11 -8.10 2.39
N ALA A 66 -5.66 -8.76 1.38
CA ALA A 66 -4.90 -9.62 0.50
C ALA A 66 -5.36 -9.43 -0.95
N ALA A 67 -4.40 -9.49 -1.89
CA ALA A 67 -4.71 -9.31 -3.31
C ALA A 67 -3.82 -10.17 -4.18
N LYS A 68 -4.44 -10.88 -5.14
CA LYS A 68 -3.77 -11.74 -6.11
C LYS A 68 -4.37 -11.57 -7.49
N ASN A 69 -3.51 -11.48 -8.49
CA ASN A 69 -3.92 -11.52 -9.88
C ASN A 69 -3.11 -12.57 -10.64
N SER A 70 -3.73 -13.68 -11.01
CA SER A 70 -3.08 -14.78 -11.72
C SER A 70 -2.76 -14.48 -13.18
N ARG A 71 -3.23 -13.36 -13.74
CA ARG A 71 -2.87 -12.90 -15.10
C ARG A 71 -1.53 -12.17 -15.13
N ILE A 72 -1.12 -11.56 -14.03
CA ILE A 72 0.14 -10.85 -13.94
C ILE A 72 1.24 -11.87 -13.72
N LYS A 73 2.04 -12.09 -14.76
CA LYS A 73 3.18 -12.99 -14.67
C LYS A 73 4.26 -12.35 -13.80
N TYR A 74 4.61 -13.02 -12.72
CA TYR A 74 5.73 -12.63 -11.87
C TYR A 74 7.05 -12.67 -12.64
N SER A 75 8.00 -11.81 -12.25
CA SER A 75 9.30 -11.79 -12.94
C SER A 75 10.14 -13.01 -12.56
N PHE A 76 10.99 -13.46 -13.47
CA PHE A 76 12.02 -14.47 -13.22
C PHE A 76 12.91 -14.09 -12.00
N TYR A 77 13.13 -12.79 -11.81
CA TYR A 77 13.86 -12.25 -10.68
C TYR A 77 13.24 -12.63 -9.33
N ASN A 78 11.92 -12.67 -9.24
CA ASN A 78 11.20 -13.08 -8.03
C ASN A 78 11.33 -14.58 -7.76
N TRP A 79 11.51 -15.38 -8.79
CA TRP A 79 11.74 -16.81 -8.66
C TRP A 79 13.13 -17.12 -8.11
N VAL A 80 14.15 -16.37 -8.52
CA VAL A 80 15.55 -16.58 -8.10
C VAL A 80 15.78 -16.09 -6.66
N ASN A 81 15.13 -15.01 -6.24
CA ASN A 81 15.34 -14.40 -4.91
C ASN A 81 14.38 -14.92 -3.82
N GLY A 82 13.56 -15.90 -4.15
CA GLY A 82 12.60 -16.50 -3.20
C GLY A 82 11.31 -15.70 -3.00
N PRO A 83 10.34 -16.26 -2.28
CA PRO A 83 8.99 -15.72 -2.16
C PRO A 83 8.86 -14.50 -1.24
N GLY A 84 9.94 -13.93 -0.72
CA GLY A 84 9.85 -12.94 0.35
C GLY A 84 9.90 -11.47 -0.07
N GLU A 85 10.68 -11.08 -1.05
CA GLU A 85 11.05 -9.67 -1.14
C GLU A 85 10.44 -8.86 -2.31
N ASN A 86 10.01 -9.49 -3.38
CA ASN A 86 9.68 -8.73 -4.60
C ASN A 86 8.36 -9.08 -5.28
N LEU A 87 7.63 -10.02 -4.74
CA LEU A 87 6.40 -10.52 -5.34
C LEU A 87 5.31 -9.46 -5.54
N TYR A 88 5.38 -8.35 -4.81
CA TYR A 88 4.23 -7.48 -4.60
C TYR A 88 4.48 -6.00 -4.82
N LYS A 89 5.53 -5.65 -5.52
CA LYS A 89 5.68 -4.27 -6.03
C LYS A 89 4.61 -3.89 -7.04
N ASN A 90 3.79 -4.85 -7.44
CA ASN A 90 2.89 -4.72 -8.56
C ASN A 90 1.44 -4.43 -8.18
N TYR A 91 1.13 -4.21 -6.91
CA TYR A 91 -0.20 -3.72 -6.55
C TYR A 91 -0.17 -2.68 -5.42
N SER A 92 -1.19 -1.87 -5.36
CA SER A 92 -1.35 -0.82 -4.35
C SER A 92 -2.81 -0.67 -3.99
N LEU A 93 -3.08 -0.39 -2.72
CA LEU A 93 -4.40 0.07 -2.32
C LEU A 93 -4.63 1.46 -2.92
N VAL A 94 -5.82 1.67 -3.45
CA VAL A 94 -6.24 2.94 -4.02
C VAL A 94 -7.60 3.38 -3.51
N LEU A 95 -7.80 4.69 -3.44
CA LEU A 95 -9.11 5.31 -3.33
C LEU A 95 -9.44 5.99 -4.64
N ILE A 96 -10.62 5.74 -5.14
CA ILE A 96 -11.15 6.31 -6.36
C ILE A 96 -12.18 7.35 -5.96
N ASP A 97 -11.93 8.61 -6.31
CA ASP A 97 -12.89 9.68 -6.15
C ASP A 97 -13.99 9.54 -7.22
N LYS A 98 -15.24 9.44 -6.77
CA LYS A 98 -16.39 9.26 -7.67
C LYS A 98 -16.73 10.51 -8.48
N ASN A 99 -16.22 11.68 -8.06
CA ASN A 99 -16.60 12.97 -8.63
C ASN A 99 -15.59 13.50 -9.64
N ILE A 100 -14.31 13.11 -9.55
CA ILE A 100 -13.22 13.75 -10.31
C ILE A 100 -12.29 12.73 -11.00
N ASP A 101 -12.75 11.60 -11.42
CA ASP A 101 -11.96 10.60 -12.18
C ASP A 101 -10.49 10.45 -11.73
N THR A 102 -10.24 10.64 -10.42
CA THR A 102 -8.91 10.61 -9.85
C THR A 102 -8.75 9.41 -8.93
N ILE A 103 -7.64 8.71 -9.11
CA ILE A 103 -7.21 7.59 -8.29
C ILE A 103 -6.08 8.05 -7.38
N TYR A 104 -6.28 7.93 -6.07
CA TYR A 104 -5.25 8.17 -5.07
C TYR A 104 -4.59 6.85 -4.70
N LYS A 105 -3.33 6.68 -5.08
CA LYS A 105 -2.52 5.48 -4.83
C LYS A 105 -1.73 5.62 -3.53
N PHE A 106 -1.91 4.68 -2.62
CA PHE A 106 -1.23 4.62 -1.34
C PHE A 106 -0.08 3.63 -1.35
N LYS A 107 0.96 3.94 -0.58
CA LYS A 107 2.06 3.01 -0.37
C LYS A 107 1.52 1.78 0.36
N THR A 108 1.71 0.63 -0.26
CA THR A 108 1.22 -0.66 0.21
C THR A 108 2.42 -1.55 0.47
N TYR A 109 2.42 -2.18 1.62
CA TYR A 109 3.50 -3.06 2.06
C TYR A 109 3.00 -4.49 2.09
N ASN A 110 3.87 -5.39 1.69
CA ASN A 110 3.62 -6.80 1.81
C ASN A 110 3.67 -7.23 3.26
N LYS A 111 2.69 -7.98 3.70
CA LYS A 111 2.64 -8.46 5.07
C LYS A 111 1.80 -9.73 5.18
N SER A 112 2.43 -10.83 5.60
CA SER A 112 1.69 -11.99 6.05
C SER A 112 1.11 -11.73 7.43
N PHE A 113 -0.15 -12.10 7.63
CA PHE A 113 -0.86 -11.96 8.90
C PHE A 113 -1.94 -13.05 9.00
N VAL A 114 -2.43 -13.29 10.21
CA VAL A 114 -3.60 -14.14 10.43
C VAL A 114 -4.85 -13.28 10.26
N ALA A 115 -5.63 -13.58 9.23
CA ALA A 115 -6.86 -12.85 8.92
C ALA A 115 -8.06 -13.48 9.63
N SER A 116 -9.08 -12.68 9.87
CA SER A 116 -10.34 -13.13 10.44
C SER A 116 -11.22 -13.93 9.46
N ASN A 117 -10.97 -13.77 8.17
CA ASN A 117 -11.68 -14.46 7.09
C ASN A 117 -10.78 -15.50 6.43
N ASP A 118 -11.27 -16.74 6.28
CA ASP A 118 -10.49 -17.85 5.73
C ASP A 118 -9.92 -17.58 4.33
N LYS A 119 -10.67 -16.91 3.46
CA LYS A 119 -10.21 -16.56 2.11
C LYS A 119 -9.04 -15.58 2.15
N VAL A 120 -9.13 -14.58 3.02
CA VAL A 120 -8.05 -13.59 3.21
C VAL A 120 -6.86 -14.25 3.89
N ASN A 121 -7.10 -15.13 4.86
CA ASN A 121 -6.07 -15.87 5.56
C ASN A 121 -5.28 -16.76 4.59
N ALA A 122 -5.94 -17.51 3.73
CA ALA A 122 -5.29 -18.35 2.74
C ALA A 122 -4.40 -17.55 1.78
N LEU A 123 -4.82 -16.36 1.35
CA LEU A 123 -4.01 -15.47 0.52
C LEU A 123 -2.88 -14.82 1.32
N SER A 124 -3.15 -14.34 2.52
CA SER A 124 -2.14 -13.68 3.35
C SER A 124 -1.02 -14.63 3.76
N SER A 125 -1.36 -15.87 4.13
CA SER A 125 -0.38 -16.90 4.47
C SER A 125 0.44 -17.38 3.26
N SER A 126 -0.12 -17.30 2.05
CA SER A 126 0.62 -17.57 0.80
C SER A 126 1.51 -16.40 0.34
N GLY A 127 1.56 -15.31 1.10
CA GLY A 127 2.37 -14.14 0.80
C GLY A 127 1.66 -13.06 -0.02
N ASP A 128 0.36 -13.19 -0.28
CA ASP A 128 -0.45 -12.20 -1.01
C ASP A 128 -1.13 -11.17 -0.07
N GLY A 129 -0.74 -11.15 1.21
CA GLY A 129 -1.24 -10.21 2.20
C GLY A 129 -0.58 -8.84 2.12
N PHE A 130 -1.31 -7.79 2.51
CA PHE A 130 -0.80 -6.44 2.52
C PHE A 130 -1.29 -5.60 3.70
N VAL A 131 -0.53 -4.53 3.97
CA VAL A 131 -0.96 -3.41 4.81
C VAL A 131 -0.76 -2.10 4.06
N ALA A 132 -1.74 -1.22 4.12
CA ALA A 132 -1.65 0.12 3.54
C ALA A 132 -2.08 1.17 4.55
N TYR A 133 -1.48 2.37 4.45
CA TYR A 133 -1.72 3.50 5.33
C TYR A 133 -2.43 4.61 4.56
N VAL A 134 -3.68 4.86 4.92
CA VAL A 134 -4.53 5.87 4.28
C VAL A 134 -4.72 7.05 5.22
N PRO A 135 -4.16 8.24 4.92
CA PRO A 135 -4.37 9.42 5.75
C PRO A 135 -5.86 9.77 5.82
N LYS A 136 -6.36 10.12 7.00
CA LYS A 136 -7.78 10.38 7.27
C LYS A 136 -8.43 11.39 6.31
N LYS A 137 -7.68 12.38 5.85
CA LYS A 137 -8.16 13.37 4.86
C LYS A 137 -8.65 12.79 3.53
N TYR A 138 -8.26 11.56 3.19
CA TYR A 138 -8.71 10.85 1.99
C TYR A 138 -9.87 9.88 2.24
N ALA A 139 -10.29 9.70 3.48
CA ALA A 139 -11.39 8.81 3.84
C ALA A 139 -12.73 9.57 3.91
N ALA A 140 -13.03 10.37 2.90
CA ALA A 140 -14.32 11.02 2.76
C ALA A 140 -15.35 10.07 2.11
N ASN A 141 -16.63 10.34 2.30
CA ASN A 141 -17.73 9.44 1.94
C ASN A 141 -17.89 9.12 0.45
N ASP A 142 -17.21 9.86 -0.43
CA ASP A 142 -17.35 9.72 -1.89
C ASP A 142 -16.24 8.90 -2.54
N PHE A 143 -15.41 8.23 -1.75
CA PHE A 143 -14.34 7.39 -2.26
C PHE A 143 -14.74 5.92 -2.29
N ARG A 144 -14.35 5.25 -3.38
CA ARG A 144 -14.43 3.80 -3.51
C ARG A 144 -13.05 3.18 -3.33
N LEU A 145 -12.97 2.13 -2.54
CA LEU A 145 -11.74 1.34 -2.40
C LEU A 145 -11.52 0.46 -3.63
N GLY A 146 -10.25 0.36 -4.01
CA GLY A 146 -9.80 -0.56 -5.04
C GLY A 146 -8.38 -1.05 -4.79
N VAL A 147 -7.98 -2.05 -5.57
CA VAL A 147 -6.60 -2.50 -5.69
C VAL A 147 -6.14 -2.26 -7.13
N LEU A 148 -5.06 -1.53 -7.27
CA LEU A 148 -4.40 -1.25 -8.53
C LEU A 148 -3.24 -2.23 -8.70
N PHE A 149 -3.31 -3.08 -9.71
CA PHE A 149 -2.22 -3.94 -10.14
C PHE A 149 -1.44 -3.25 -11.26
N THR A 150 -0.14 -3.37 -11.23
CA THR A 150 0.74 -2.83 -12.27
C THR A 150 1.56 -3.98 -12.82
N ASP A 151 1.58 -4.17 -14.14
CA ASP A 151 2.41 -5.16 -14.80
C ASP A 151 3.83 -4.64 -15.06
N ARG A 152 4.64 -5.42 -15.78
CA ARG A 152 6.02 -5.07 -16.08
C ARG A 152 6.17 -3.95 -17.10
N GLU A 153 5.14 -3.76 -17.90
CA GLU A 153 5.08 -2.74 -18.96
C GLU A 153 4.45 -1.45 -18.44
N ASN A 154 4.21 -1.38 -17.10
CA ASN A 154 3.53 -0.29 -16.40
C ASN A 154 2.05 -0.11 -16.80
N HIS A 155 1.40 -1.13 -17.35
CA HIS A 155 -0.04 -1.09 -17.51
C HIS A 155 -0.72 -1.23 -16.13
N HIS A 156 -1.78 -0.47 -15.95
CA HIS A 156 -2.50 -0.40 -14.69
C HIS A 156 -3.86 -1.07 -14.79
N TYR A 157 -4.13 -2.00 -13.88
CA TYR A 157 -5.37 -2.76 -13.82
C TYR A 157 -6.07 -2.52 -12.49
N LEU A 158 -7.29 -2.02 -12.52
CA LEU A 158 -8.07 -1.68 -11.32
C LEU A 158 -9.10 -2.74 -11.01
N VAL A 159 -9.15 -3.14 -9.75
CA VAL A 159 -10.21 -3.97 -9.19
C VAL A 159 -10.91 -3.21 -8.07
N TYR A 160 -12.20 -2.99 -8.22
CA TYR A 160 -13.01 -2.40 -7.16
C TYR A 160 -13.24 -3.39 -6.02
N LEU A 161 -13.14 -2.88 -4.80
CA LEU A 161 -13.47 -3.62 -3.58
C LEU A 161 -14.91 -3.33 -3.14
N ASN A 162 -15.56 -4.34 -2.58
CA ASN A 162 -16.93 -4.21 -2.08
C ASN A 162 -17.03 -3.57 -0.68
N LYS A 163 -15.91 -3.12 -0.14
CA LYS A 163 -15.87 -2.41 1.15
C LYS A 163 -15.61 -0.93 0.91
N GLU A 164 -16.26 -0.09 1.70
CA GLU A 164 -16.02 1.34 1.83
C GLU A 164 -15.32 1.59 3.16
N ILE A 165 -14.47 2.61 3.22
CA ILE A 165 -14.00 3.13 4.51
C ILE A 165 -15.16 3.99 5.03
N ARG A 166 -15.98 3.42 5.90
CA ARG A 166 -17.00 4.18 6.62
C ARG A 166 -16.35 4.82 7.84
N ILE A 167 -16.51 6.12 7.95
CA ILE A 167 -16.11 6.93 9.11
C ILE A 167 -17.19 6.84 10.18
#